data_1ab5589dbaa15884d3764adbd116848b
#
_entry.id   1ab5589dbaa15884d3764adbd116848b
#
_cell.length_a   1.000
_cell.length_b   1.000
_cell.length_c   1.000
_cell.angle_alpha   90.00
_cell.angle_beta   90.00
_cell.angle_gamma   90.00
#
_symmetry.space_group_name_H-M   'P 1'
#
loop_
_entity.id
_entity.type
_entity.pdbx_description
1 polymer ?
#
loop_
_entity_poly.entity_id
_entity_poly.type
_entity_poly.pdbx_seq_one_letter_code
_entity_poly.pdbx_strand_id
1 'polypeptide(L)'
;MQKKKNKKITYESVGDNYETKDPVKKLFQDGARATAVNLKNAGFPEISDTRGESAFVWRQGNHYMASVVEGLGTKNLIADDMRKVTKKTYYDVIAHDTVATAINDLITVGAKPLVVHAYWAIEDNSWLADFPKMKDLINGWKKACDLSGATWGGGETATMKQIVVKGVAEFAASAIGFIKNKKRLVTDKKLKIGDRILMIKSSGVNANGISLTRAIAKKLPKGYATKLPSGKRYGEALLTKTNIYAKLIQDLLDSGIDIHYISNITGHGQRKLMRARQNVTYFIEKVIKPREIFPFIQKHAGLTDHEMYQTYNMGMDYAIFVNQKDVEKTLKTIKQNKFKGI
;
A
#
# COMPACT_ATOMS: atom_id res chain seq x y z
N MET A 1 33.40 -5.70 -30.57
CA MET A 1 32.87 -5.17 -29.29
C MET A 1 31.56 -5.92 -28.94
N GLN A 2 31.61 -6.88 -28.03
CA GLN A 2 30.39 -7.55 -27.55
C GLN A 2 29.57 -6.55 -26.72
N LYS A 3 28.35 -6.22 -27.16
CA LYS A 3 27.36 -5.49 -26.35
C LYS A 3 27.13 -6.28 -25.06
N LYS A 4 27.63 -5.81 -23.92
CA LYS A 4 27.23 -6.35 -22.60
C LYS A 4 25.71 -6.35 -22.54
N LYS A 5 25.07 -7.51 -22.66
CA LYS A 5 23.63 -7.66 -22.38
C LYS A 5 23.40 -7.14 -20.96
N ASN A 6 22.70 -6.02 -20.84
CA ASN A 6 22.31 -5.51 -19.53
C ASN A 6 21.51 -6.61 -18.81
N LYS A 7 22.06 -7.16 -17.74
CA LYS A 7 21.42 -8.20 -16.94
C LYS A 7 20.11 -7.62 -16.37
N LYS A 8 19.00 -8.27 -16.69
CA LYS A 8 17.65 -7.93 -16.19
C LYS A 8 17.66 -7.80 -14.67
N ILE A 9 16.94 -6.82 -14.12
CA ILE A 9 16.72 -6.69 -12.69
C ILE A 9 15.32 -7.20 -12.40
N THR A 10 15.19 -8.29 -11.65
CA THR A 10 13.92 -8.91 -11.24
C THR A 10 13.77 -8.81 -9.72
N TYR A 11 12.56 -9.07 -9.20
CA TYR A 11 12.33 -9.17 -7.75
C TYR A 11 13.21 -10.22 -7.10
N GLU A 12 13.34 -11.37 -7.70
CA GLU A 12 14.22 -12.45 -7.24
C GLU A 12 15.69 -12.00 -7.12
N SER A 13 16.18 -11.23 -8.12
CA SER A 13 17.55 -10.69 -8.09
C SER A 13 17.82 -9.67 -6.99
N VAL A 14 16.75 -9.15 -6.34
CA VAL A 14 16.82 -8.20 -5.21
C VAL A 14 16.35 -8.81 -3.89
N GLY A 15 16.21 -10.13 -3.84
CA GLY A 15 15.95 -10.88 -2.59
C GLY A 15 14.47 -11.11 -2.28
N ASP A 16 13.56 -10.91 -3.23
CA ASP A 16 12.12 -11.12 -3.02
C ASP A 16 11.60 -12.22 -3.96
N ASN A 17 11.41 -13.44 -3.43
CA ASN A 17 10.92 -14.60 -4.18
C ASN A 17 9.54 -15.03 -3.67
N TYR A 18 8.52 -14.88 -4.51
CA TYR A 18 7.15 -15.29 -4.19
C TYR A 18 6.94 -16.81 -4.18
N GLU A 19 7.69 -17.58 -5.00
CA GLU A 19 7.59 -19.02 -5.01
C GLU A 19 7.98 -19.63 -3.66
N THR A 20 8.96 -19.02 -2.98
CA THR A 20 9.35 -19.41 -1.63
C THR A 20 8.36 -18.88 -0.56
N LYS A 21 7.85 -17.66 -0.74
CA LYS A 21 6.98 -17.02 0.26
C LYS A 21 5.57 -17.59 0.31
N ASP A 22 4.97 -17.92 -0.83
CA ASP A 22 3.54 -18.26 -0.89
C ASP A 22 3.19 -19.57 -0.17
N PRO A 23 3.98 -20.66 -0.24
CA PRO A 23 3.75 -21.85 0.57
C PRO A 23 3.83 -21.59 2.08
N VAL A 24 4.82 -20.77 2.51
CA VAL A 24 5.00 -20.41 3.93
C VAL A 24 3.86 -19.56 4.43
N LYS A 25 3.36 -18.62 3.62
CA LYS A 25 2.18 -17.81 3.95
C LYS A 25 0.94 -18.68 4.21
N LYS A 26 0.77 -19.77 3.46
CA LYS A 26 -0.33 -20.72 3.69
C LYS A 26 -0.22 -21.37 5.07
N LEU A 27 0.96 -21.81 5.47
CA LEU A 27 1.20 -22.37 6.81
C LEU A 27 0.91 -21.33 7.91
N PHE A 28 1.31 -20.07 7.71
CA PHE A 28 0.97 -18.99 8.65
C PHE A 28 -0.54 -18.77 8.74
N GLN A 29 -1.27 -18.79 7.62
CA GLN A 29 -2.72 -18.64 7.60
C GLN A 29 -3.42 -19.81 8.32
N ASP A 30 -2.95 -21.03 8.17
CA ASP A 30 -3.50 -22.20 8.84
C ASP A 30 -3.25 -22.14 10.35
N GLY A 31 -2.03 -21.79 10.78
CA GLY A 31 -1.70 -21.56 12.18
C GLY A 31 -2.56 -20.43 12.80
N ALA A 32 -2.69 -19.30 12.09
CA ALA A 32 -3.52 -18.19 12.53
C ALA A 32 -5.01 -18.57 12.62
N ARG A 33 -5.52 -19.40 11.69
CA ARG A 33 -6.90 -19.90 11.70
C ARG A 33 -7.17 -20.78 12.91
N ALA A 34 -6.21 -21.61 13.34
CA ALA A 34 -6.34 -22.46 14.51
C ALA A 34 -6.58 -21.65 15.81
N THR A 35 -6.13 -20.40 15.88
CA THR A 35 -6.35 -19.50 17.02
C THR A 35 -7.70 -18.79 17.03
N ALA A 36 -8.54 -18.94 15.99
CA ALA A 36 -9.82 -18.25 15.87
C ALA A 36 -10.79 -18.60 17.00
N VAL A 37 -10.64 -19.79 17.61
CA VAL A 37 -11.42 -20.25 18.76
C VAL A 37 -11.29 -19.29 19.95
N ASN A 38 -10.15 -18.62 20.14
CA ASN A 38 -9.93 -17.69 21.25
C ASN A 38 -10.85 -16.47 21.14
N LEU A 39 -10.97 -15.87 19.94
CA LEU A 39 -11.91 -14.77 19.69
C LEU A 39 -13.38 -15.24 19.86
N LYS A 40 -13.71 -16.42 19.36
CA LYS A 40 -15.05 -16.99 19.50
C LYS A 40 -15.43 -17.18 20.98
N ASN A 41 -14.52 -17.73 21.79
CA ASN A 41 -14.75 -17.97 23.22
C ASN A 41 -14.85 -16.64 23.99
N ALA A 42 -14.19 -15.60 23.55
CA ALA A 42 -14.30 -14.24 24.10
C ALA A 42 -15.59 -13.50 23.66
N GLY A 43 -16.45 -14.11 22.83
CA GLY A 43 -17.66 -13.48 22.31
C GLY A 43 -17.51 -12.59 21.09
N PHE A 44 -16.33 -12.57 20.47
CA PHE A 44 -15.98 -11.75 19.32
C PHE A 44 -15.62 -12.60 18.08
N PRO A 45 -16.54 -13.38 17.50
CA PRO A 45 -16.21 -14.30 16.42
C PRO A 45 -15.66 -13.55 15.20
N GLU A 46 -14.61 -14.11 14.58
CA GLU A 46 -14.06 -13.57 13.34
C GLU A 46 -15.02 -13.69 12.17
N ILE A 47 -14.79 -12.85 11.17
CA ILE A 47 -15.42 -12.98 9.86
C ILE A 47 -14.43 -13.72 8.95
N SER A 48 -14.63 -15.03 8.86
CA SER A 48 -13.70 -15.94 8.15
C SER A 48 -13.43 -15.54 6.70
N ASP A 49 -14.39 -14.87 6.06
CA ASP A 49 -14.24 -14.37 4.68
C ASP A 49 -13.17 -13.30 4.53
N THR A 50 -12.71 -12.70 5.63
CA THR A 50 -11.64 -11.69 5.58
C THR A 50 -10.24 -12.29 5.80
N ARG A 51 -10.15 -13.60 6.04
CA ARG A 51 -8.86 -14.29 6.08
C ARG A 51 -8.25 -14.36 4.68
N GLY A 52 -7.04 -13.78 4.53
CA GLY A 52 -6.38 -13.63 3.25
C GLY A 52 -6.72 -12.34 2.51
N GLU A 53 -7.67 -11.54 3.01
CA GLU A 53 -7.91 -10.18 2.55
C GLU A 53 -6.89 -9.18 3.13
N SER A 54 -6.99 -7.91 2.74
CA SER A 54 -6.06 -6.86 3.20
C SER A 54 -6.21 -6.54 4.68
N ALA A 55 -7.38 -6.71 5.26
CA ALA A 55 -7.62 -6.50 6.69
C ALA A 55 -8.41 -7.66 7.30
N PHE A 56 -8.10 -7.96 8.55
CA PHE A 56 -8.80 -8.96 9.37
C PHE A 56 -9.99 -8.32 10.06
N VAL A 57 -11.15 -9.02 10.11
CA VAL A 57 -12.40 -8.50 10.69
C VAL A 57 -12.98 -9.48 11.70
N TRP A 58 -13.48 -8.94 12.81
CA TRP A 58 -14.28 -9.69 13.79
C TRP A 58 -15.57 -8.96 14.17
N ARG A 59 -16.57 -9.68 14.63
CA ARG A 59 -17.84 -9.12 15.08
C ARG A 59 -17.76 -8.73 16.55
N GLN A 60 -18.30 -7.55 16.89
CA GLN A 60 -18.46 -7.06 18.25
C GLN A 60 -19.89 -6.54 18.43
N GLY A 61 -20.75 -7.42 18.96
CA GLY A 61 -22.20 -7.15 19.04
C GLY A 61 -22.81 -6.96 17.65
N ASN A 62 -23.41 -5.80 17.40
CA ASN A 62 -24.02 -5.42 16.12
C ASN A 62 -23.04 -4.74 15.15
N HIS A 63 -21.79 -4.55 15.55
CA HIS A 63 -20.75 -3.87 14.79
C HIS A 63 -19.64 -4.87 14.42
N TYR A 64 -18.68 -4.37 13.61
CA TYR A 64 -17.47 -5.12 13.30
C TYR A 64 -16.26 -4.24 13.53
N MET A 65 -15.19 -4.86 13.96
CA MET A 65 -13.87 -4.24 14.07
C MET A 65 -12.96 -4.82 13.00
N ALA A 66 -12.08 -4.00 12.49
CA ALA A 66 -11.06 -4.40 11.52
C ALA A 66 -9.69 -4.02 12.03
N SER A 67 -8.68 -4.83 11.68
CA SER A 67 -7.29 -4.53 11.99
C SER A 67 -6.35 -4.97 10.87
N VAL A 68 -5.21 -4.30 10.80
CA VAL A 68 -4.12 -4.61 9.87
C VAL A 68 -2.79 -4.21 10.48
N VAL A 69 -1.72 -4.87 10.07
CA VAL A 69 -0.32 -4.49 10.30
C VAL A 69 0.40 -4.48 8.97
N GLU A 70 1.09 -3.36 8.67
CA GLU A 70 1.85 -3.19 7.44
C GLU A 70 3.21 -2.53 7.70
N GLY A 71 4.23 -3.00 6.99
CA GLY A 71 5.56 -2.41 6.96
C GLY A 71 5.76 -1.54 5.73
N LEU A 72 6.50 -0.43 5.87
CA LEU A 72 6.83 0.45 4.75
C LEU A 72 7.81 -0.22 3.76
N GLY A 73 8.64 -1.12 4.24
CA GLY A 73 9.77 -1.66 3.49
C GLY A 73 10.91 -0.63 3.35
N THR A 74 11.58 -0.60 2.21
CA THR A 74 12.87 0.07 2.06
C THR A 74 12.82 1.48 1.46
N LYS A 75 11.66 2.15 1.46
CA LYS A 75 11.49 3.48 0.85
C LYS A 75 12.26 4.57 1.59
N ASN A 76 12.42 4.45 2.91
CA ASN A 76 13.23 5.36 3.73
C ASN A 76 14.68 5.47 3.26
N LEU A 77 15.28 4.39 2.74
CA LEU A 77 16.64 4.42 2.20
C LEU A 77 16.77 5.33 0.96
N ILE A 78 15.68 5.51 0.21
CA ILE A 78 15.65 6.51 -0.88
C ILE A 78 15.63 7.93 -0.30
N ALA A 79 14.89 8.15 0.79
CA ALA A 79 14.88 9.45 1.48
C ALA A 79 16.26 9.83 2.00
N ASP A 80 16.96 8.90 2.64
CA ASP A 80 18.33 9.11 3.15
C ASP A 80 19.32 9.43 2.03
N ASP A 81 19.26 8.72 0.90
CA ASP A 81 20.12 8.99 -0.25
C ASP A 81 19.74 10.30 -0.94
N MET A 82 18.44 10.61 -1.07
CA MET A 82 17.99 11.89 -1.63
C MET A 82 18.35 13.08 -0.76
N ARG A 83 18.43 12.92 0.55
CA ARG A 83 18.91 13.97 1.46
C ARG A 83 20.35 14.39 1.15
N LYS A 84 21.20 13.44 0.75
CA LYS A 84 22.60 13.75 0.30
C LYS A 84 22.58 14.65 -0.93
N VAL A 85 21.60 14.49 -1.82
CA VAL A 85 21.46 15.22 -3.09
C VAL A 85 20.77 16.58 -2.90
N THR A 86 19.70 16.64 -2.09
CA THR A 86 18.80 17.81 -2.04
C THR A 86 18.85 18.57 -0.72
N LYS A 87 19.47 18.02 0.29
CA LYS A 87 19.49 18.50 1.69
C LYS A 87 18.13 18.43 2.41
N LYS A 88 17.06 17.94 1.75
CA LYS A 88 15.74 17.72 2.34
C LYS A 88 15.67 16.33 2.98
N THR A 89 14.95 16.17 4.07
CA THR A 89 14.86 14.89 4.80
C THR A 89 13.94 13.89 4.13
N TYR A 90 12.81 14.34 3.56
CA TYR A 90 11.72 13.52 3.01
C TYR A 90 11.06 12.57 4.02
N TYR A 91 11.33 12.70 5.31
CA TYR A 91 10.75 11.83 6.33
C TYR A 91 9.26 12.13 6.58
N ASP A 92 8.76 13.27 6.15
CA ASP A 92 7.32 13.54 6.05
C ASP A 92 6.62 12.66 5.00
N VAL A 93 7.34 12.26 3.94
CA VAL A 93 6.85 11.29 2.95
C VAL A 93 6.90 9.87 3.52
N ILE A 94 7.99 9.52 4.22
CA ILE A 94 8.15 8.19 4.84
C ILE A 94 7.05 7.93 5.86
N ALA A 95 6.82 8.87 6.76
CA ALA A 95 5.74 8.80 7.74
C ALA A 95 4.36 8.66 7.07
N HIS A 96 4.09 9.54 6.09
CA HIS A 96 2.83 9.54 5.35
C HIS A 96 2.57 8.18 4.69
N ASP A 97 3.57 7.64 4.00
CA ASP A 97 3.41 6.39 3.26
C ASP A 97 3.29 5.18 4.19
N THR A 98 3.94 5.19 5.36
CA THR A 98 3.76 4.15 6.37
C THR A 98 2.31 4.09 6.86
N VAL A 99 1.73 5.25 7.19
CA VAL A 99 0.31 5.34 7.58
C VAL A 99 -0.60 4.95 6.40
N ALA A 100 -0.33 5.47 5.20
CA ALA A 100 -1.13 5.20 4.00
C ALA A 100 -1.18 3.70 3.65
N THR A 101 -0.09 2.97 3.83
CA THR A 101 -0.03 1.53 3.57
C THR A 101 -1.03 0.77 4.44
N ALA A 102 -1.04 1.04 5.75
CA ALA A 102 -1.98 0.39 6.68
C ALA A 102 -3.43 0.85 6.46
N ILE A 103 -3.65 2.16 6.28
CA ILE A 103 -4.99 2.73 6.12
C ILE A 103 -5.66 2.24 4.83
N ASN A 104 -4.94 2.26 3.71
CA ASN A 104 -5.53 1.83 2.43
C ASN A 104 -5.86 0.33 2.40
N ASP A 105 -5.15 -0.50 3.15
CA ASP A 105 -5.51 -1.90 3.34
C ASP A 105 -6.71 -2.05 4.30
N LEU A 106 -6.73 -1.31 5.42
CA LEU A 106 -7.82 -1.34 6.40
C LEU A 106 -9.19 -1.03 5.78
N ILE A 107 -9.25 -0.01 4.92
CA ILE A 107 -10.52 0.48 4.36
C ILE A 107 -11.07 -0.41 3.25
N THR A 108 -10.31 -1.40 2.75
CA THR A 108 -10.81 -2.34 1.72
C THR A 108 -12.01 -3.15 2.20
N VAL A 109 -12.11 -3.39 3.49
CA VAL A 109 -13.24 -4.10 4.12
C VAL A 109 -14.41 -3.18 4.52
N GLY A 110 -14.37 -1.90 4.11
CA GLY A 110 -15.39 -0.90 4.44
C GLY A 110 -15.21 -0.25 5.82
N ALA A 111 -14.09 -0.47 6.48
CA ALA A 111 -13.80 0.06 7.81
C ALA A 111 -13.57 1.58 7.77
N LYS A 112 -14.13 2.30 8.75
CA LYS A 112 -13.73 3.66 9.10
C LYS A 112 -12.51 3.58 10.00
N PRO A 113 -11.37 4.19 9.64
CA PRO A 113 -10.20 4.21 10.51
C PRO A 113 -10.50 4.88 11.85
N LEU A 114 -9.97 4.34 12.93
CA LEU A 114 -10.09 4.88 14.28
C LEU A 114 -8.73 5.21 14.88
N VAL A 115 -7.81 4.24 14.86
CA VAL A 115 -6.51 4.35 15.53
C VAL A 115 -5.42 3.81 14.62
N VAL A 116 -4.27 4.48 14.62
CA VAL A 116 -3.02 4.02 14.02
C VAL A 116 -1.95 4.00 15.10
N HIS A 117 -1.23 2.90 15.21
CA HIS A 117 -0.05 2.78 16.06
C HIS A 117 1.21 2.73 15.20
N ALA A 118 2.28 3.34 15.70
CA ALA A 118 3.59 3.36 15.06
C ALA A 118 4.49 2.24 15.61
N TYR A 119 5.28 1.63 14.75
CA TYR A 119 6.44 0.84 15.15
C TYR A 119 7.66 1.34 14.38
N TRP A 120 8.64 1.88 15.10
CA TRP A 120 9.88 2.38 14.55
C TRP A 120 11.05 1.63 15.18
N ALA A 121 11.73 0.78 14.41
CA ALA A 121 12.93 0.11 14.88
C ALA A 121 14.16 0.84 14.37
N ILE A 122 15.03 1.24 15.28
CA ILE A 122 16.26 1.99 15.02
C ILE A 122 17.48 1.19 15.48
N GLU A 123 18.66 1.46 14.90
CA GLU A 123 19.89 0.81 15.33
C GLU A 123 20.28 1.26 16.72
N ASP A 124 20.37 2.59 16.93
CA ASP A 124 20.65 3.20 18.23
C ASP A 124 20.01 4.60 18.35
N ASN A 125 20.05 5.18 19.55
CA ASN A 125 19.42 6.47 19.83
C ASN A 125 20.04 7.66 19.10
N SER A 126 21.24 7.54 18.51
CA SER A 126 21.84 8.61 17.70
C SER A 126 20.99 8.93 16.47
N TRP A 127 20.22 7.95 15.98
CA TRP A 127 19.28 8.14 14.86
C TRP A 127 18.19 9.17 15.21
N LEU A 128 17.76 9.26 16.47
CA LEU A 128 16.76 10.22 16.98
C LEU A 128 17.33 11.63 17.17
N ALA A 129 18.64 11.79 17.23
CA ALA A 129 19.28 13.09 17.43
C ALA A 129 19.18 14.04 16.21
N ASP A 130 18.73 13.53 15.07
CA ASP A 130 18.49 14.32 13.85
C ASP A 130 17.15 15.07 13.94
N PHE A 131 17.11 16.21 14.62
CA PHE A 131 15.89 16.98 14.87
C PHE A 131 15.10 17.36 13.60
N PRO A 132 15.71 17.84 12.49
CA PRO A 132 14.97 18.10 11.26
C PRO A 132 14.25 16.86 10.72
N LYS A 133 14.91 15.69 10.75
CA LYS A 133 14.33 14.41 10.36
C LYS A 133 13.16 14.03 11.28
N MET A 134 13.35 14.13 12.59
CA MET A 134 12.30 13.81 13.57
C MET A 134 11.08 14.73 13.42
N LYS A 135 11.31 16.03 13.24
CA LYS A 135 10.23 16.99 13.02
C LYS A 135 9.40 16.64 11.76
N ASP A 136 10.05 16.28 10.66
CA ASP A 136 9.38 15.87 9.44
C ASP A 136 8.63 14.56 9.63
N LEU A 137 9.23 13.57 10.29
CA LEU A 137 8.61 12.28 10.58
C LEU A 137 7.34 12.46 11.42
N ILE A 138 7.41 13.19 12.53
CA ILE A 138 6.28 13.45 13.44
C ILE A 138 5.16 14.22 12.71
N ASN A 139 5.51 15.31 12.01
CA ASN A 139 4.55 16.10 11.26
C ASN A 139 3.90 15.33 10.10
N GLY A 140 4.67 14.50 9.42
CA GLY A 140 4.19 13.62 8.34
C GLY A 140 3.21 12.60 8.86
N TRP A 141 3.51 11.96 10.00
CA TRP A 141 2.65 10.97 10.66
C TRP A 141 1.33 11.60 11.10
N LYS A 142 1.42 12.72 11.85
CA LYS A 142 0.24 13.47 12.29
C LYS A 142 -0.67 13.82 11.11
N LYS A 143 -0.12 14.43 10.05
CA LYS A 143 -0.90 14.82 8.86
C LYS A 143 -1.54 13.63 8.16
N ALA A 144 -0.86 12.48 8.10
CA ALA A 144 -1.41 11.28 7.50
C ALA A 144 -2.56 10.71 8.35
N CYS A 145 -2.45 10.74 9.67
CA CYS A 145 -3.54 10.39 10.59
C CYS A 145 -4.75 11.34 10.40
N ASP A 146 -4.52 12.67 10.34
CA ASP A 146 -5.57 13.65 10.09
C ASP A 146 -6.30 13.37 8.75
N LEU A 147 -5.56 13.09 7.67
CA LEU A 147 -6.12 12.73 6.36
C LEU A 147 -6.90 11.43 6.38
N SER A 148 -6.54 10.52 7.25
CA SER A 148 -7.19 9.22 7.44
C SER A 148 -8.42 9.30 8.33
N GLY A 149 -8.60 10.39 9.08
CA GLY A 149 -9.61 10.52 10.14
C GLY A 149 -9.34 9.56 11.32
N ALA A 150 -8.07 9.24 11.56
CA ALA A 150 -7.64 8.32 12.62
C ALA A 150 -6.80 9.05 13.69
N THR A 151 -6.90 8.58 14.93
CA THR A 151 -6.03 9.04 16.01
C THR A 151 -4.70 8.29 15.97
N TRP A 152 -3.60 9.00 16.18
CA TRP A 152 -2.32 8.37 16.51
C TRP A 152 -2.36 7.88 17.96
N GLY A 153 -2.48 6.56 18.15
CA GLY A 153 -2.65 5.93 19.46
C GLY A 153 -1.35 5.64 20.20
N GLY A 154 -0.22 6.19 19.73
CA GLY A 154 1.10 5.90 20.28
C GLY A 154 1.84 4.87 19.43
N GLY A 155 2.75 4.13 20.05
CA GLY A 155 3.56 3.13 19.37
C GLY A 155 4.78 2.69 20.17
N GLU A 156 5.70 2.03 19.48
CA GLU A 156 6.96 1.54 20.02
C GLU A 156 8.13 2.08 19.20
N THR A 157 9.21 2.48 19.86
CA THR A 157 10.49 2.84 19.23
C THR A 157 11.59 1.92 19.76
N ALA A 158 11.75 0.77 19.11
CA ALA A 158 12.67 -0.27 19.52
C ALA A 158 14.11 0.06 19.09
N THR A 159 15.05 0.04 20.05
CA THR A 159 16.48 0.10 19.77
C THR A 159 17.02 -1.29 19.51
N MET A 160 17.44 -1.58 18.27
CA MET A 160 17.74 -2.92 17.79
C MET A 160 19.14 -2.99 17.16
N LYS A 161 20.17 -2.75 17.98
CA LYS A 161 21.57 -2.81 17.57
C LYS A 161 21.91 -4.21 17.03
N GLN A 162 22.67 -4.27 15.94
CA GLN A 162 23.05 -5.48 15.21
C GLN A 162 21.91 -6.16 14.40
N ILE A 163 20.65 -5.82 14.65
CA ILE A 163 19.52 -6.28 13.84
C ILE A 163 19.17 -5.23 12.77
N VAL A 164 19.10 -3.96 13.17
CA VAL A 164 18.91 -2.85 12.23
C VAL A 164 20.27 -2.31 11.79
N VAL A 165 20.42 -2.07 10.49
CA VAL A 165 21.65 -1.55 9.91
C VAL A 165 21.94 -0.14 10.44
N LYS A 166 23.22 0.14 10.73
CA LYS A 166 23.66 1.44 11.23
C LYS A 166 23.16 2.62 10.42
N GLY A 167 22.56 3.58 11.12
CA GLY A 167 22.02 4.79 10.52
C GLY A 167 20.69 4.61 9.77
N VAL A 168 20.09 3.42 9.80
CA VAL A 168 18.81 3.09 9.17
C VAL A 168 17.72 2.94 10.23
N ALA A 169 16.45 2.98 9.80
CA ALA A 169 15.31 2.62 10.62
C ALA A 169 14.32 1.76 9.81
N GLU A 170 13.57 0.91 10.50
CA GLU A 170 12.41 0.18 9.97
C GLU A 170 11.13 0.88 10.43
N PHE A 171 10.14 0.96 9.55
CA PHE A 171 8.85 1.62 9.82
C PHE A 171 7.70 0.68 9.53
N ALA A 172 6.83 0.52 10.52
CA ALA A 172 5.57 -0.19 10.38
C ALA A 172 4.43 0.58 11.06
N ALA A 173 3.21 0.26 10.66
CA ALA A 173 2.00 0.75 11.29
C ALA A 173 1.02 -0.38 11.49
N SER A 174 0.31 -0.38 12.62
CA SER A 174 -0.94 -1.12 12.75
C SER A 174 -2.10 -0.13 12.74
N ALA A 175 -3.22 -0.53 12.14
CA ALA A 175 -4.41 0.27 12.12
C ALA A 175 -5.62 -0.54 12.58
N ILE A 176 -6.52 0.14 13.33
CA ILE A 176 -7.78 -0.40 13.80
C ILE A 176 -8.91 0.46 13.24
N GLY A 177 -9.97 -0.19 12.77
CA GLY A 177 -11.12 0.49 12.21
C GLY A 177 -12.43 -0.15 12.63
N PHE A 178 -13.51 0.59 12.37
CA PHE A 178 -14.87 0.28 12.76
C PHE A 178 -15.78 0.16 11.54
N ILE A 179 -16.62 -0.87 11.51
CA ILE A 179 -17.63 -1.08 10.48
C ILE A 179 -19.00 -1.09 11.17
N LYS A 180 -19.81 -0.07 10.86
CA LYS A 180 -21.07 0.22 11.57
C LYS A 180 -22.07 -0.94 11.57
N ASN A 181 -22.14 -1.69 10.46
CA ASN A 181 -23.09 -2.79 10.31
C ASN A 181 -22.69 -3.68 9.11
N LYS A 182 -23.40 -4.81 8.94
CA LYS A 182 -23.15 -5.79 7.88
C LYS A 182 -23.25 -5.20 6.45
N LYS A 183 -24.09 -4.18 6.22
CA LYS A 183 -24.24 -3.57 4.88
C LYS A 183 -22.97 -2.83 4.45
N ARG A 184 -22.20 -2.31 5.42
CA ARG A 184 -20.93 -1.60 5.17
C ARG A 184 -19.72 -2.53 5.11
N LEU A 185 -19.87 -3.79 5.52
CA LEU A 185 -18.80 -4.78 5.42
C LEU A 185 -18.61 -5.16 3.93
N VAL A 186 -17.43 -4.93 3.42
CA VAL A 186 -17.03 -5.26 2.05
C VAL A 186 -16.19 -6.54 2.09
N THR A 187 -16.66 -7.56 1.39
CA THR A 187 -15.94 -8.82 1.16
C THR A 187 -16.24 -9.29 -0.26
N ASP A 188 -15.50 -10.26 -0.75
CA ASP A 188 -15.69 -10.81 -2.10
C ASP A 188 -17.03 -11.54 -2.32
N LYS A 189 -17.83 -11.74 -1.27
CA LYS A 189 -19.13 -12.43 -1.38
C LYS A 189 -20.15 -11.74 -2.29
N LYS A 190 -20.04 -10.41 -2.43
CA LYS A 190 -20.94 -9.65 -3.30
C LYS A 190 -20.46 -9.57 -4.74
N LEU A 191 -19.19 -9.90 -5.00
CA LEU A 191 -18.62 -9.86 -6.34
C LEU A 191 -19.32 -10.86 -7.25
N LYS A 192 -19.74 -10.40 -8.42
CA LYS A 192 -20.47 -11.21 -9.40
C LYS A 192 -20.16 -10.80 -10.83
N ILE A 193 -20.49 -11.68 -11.77
CA ILE A 193 -20.40 -11.41 -13.19
C ILE A 193 -21.25 -10.17 -13.54
N GLY A 194 -20.71 -9.28 -14.35
CA GLY A 194 -21.35 -8.03 -14.75
C GLY A 194 -21.00 -6.83 -13.87
N ASP A 195 -20.28 -7.02 -12.77
CA ASP A 195 -19.75 -5.91 -12.00
C ASP A 195 -18.76 -5.07 -12.81
N ARG A 196 -18.71 -3.78 -12.51
CA ARG A 196 -17.78 -2.83 -13.12
C ARG A 196 -16.62 -2.54 -12.17
N ILE A 197 -15.43 -2.50 -12.74
CA ILE A 197 -14.18 -2.21 -12.01
C ILE A 197 -13.81 -0.77 -12.27
N LEU A 198 -13.91 0.07 -11.24
CA LEU A 198 -13.52 1.47 -11.33
C LEU A 198 -12.10 1.61 -10.76
N MET A 199 -11.17 1.99 -11.63
CA MET A 199 -9.75 2.11 -11.29
C MET A 199 -9.42 3.56 -10.94
N ILE A 200 -8.74 3.78 -9.82
CA ILE A 200 -8.32 5.10 -9.36
C ILE A 200 -6.87 5.36 -9.73
N LYS A 201 -6.59 6.55 -10.26
CA LYS A 201 -5.26 6.98 -10.67
C LYS A 201 -4.33 7.10 -9.47
N SER A 202 -3.20 6.39 -9.51
CA SER A 202 -2.16 6.46 -8.50
C SER A 202 -1.39 7.77 -8.51
N SER A 203 -0.80 8.13 -7.38
CA SER A 203 0.14 9.24 -7.27
C SER A 203 1.53 8.87 -7.81
N GLY A 204 1.92 7.60 -7.78
CA GLY A 204 3.22 7.09 -8.19
C GLY A 204 3.38 5.61 -7.92
N VAL A 205 4.61 5.18 -7.63
CA VAL A 205 4.93 3.77 -7.30
C VAL A 205 4.46 3.37 -5.90
N ASN A 206 4.08 4.33 -5.07
CA ASN A 206 3.72 4.15 -3.67
C ASN A 206 4.90 3.54 -2.86
N ALA A 207 4.65 2.51 -2.05
CA ALA A 207 5.66 1.83 -1.25
C ALA A 207 6.08 0.46 -1.82
N ASN A 208 5.67 0.12 -3.05
CA ASN A 208 5.89 -1.21 -3.63
C ASN A 208 6.89 -1.19 -4.78
N GLY A 209 7.62 -2.30 -4.95
CA GLY A 209 8.67 -2.40 -5.97
C GLY A 209 9.93 -1.60 -5.64
N ILE A 210 10.08 -1.11 -4.43
CA ILE A 210 11.14 -0.20 -4.01
C ILE A 210 12.53 -0.85 -4.08
N SER A 211 12.67 -2.11 -3.71
CA SER A 211 13.96 -2.82 -3.81
C SER A 211 14.49 -2.84 -5.24
N LEU A 212 13.61 -3.05 -6.22
CA LEU A 212 13.95 -3.01 -7.65
C LEU A 212 14.33 -1.59 -8.09
N THR A 213 13.58 -0.56 -7.69
CA THR A 213 13.91 0.83 -8.01
C THR A 213 15.25 1.27 -7.41
N ARG A 214 15.60 0.78 -6.21
CA ARG A 214 16.90 1.00 -5.59
C ARG A 214 18.04 0.33 -6.37
N ALA A 215 17.82 -0.90 -6.85
CA ALA A 215 18.80 -1.59 -7.70
C ALA A 215 19.03 -0.86 -9.03
N ILE A 216 17.99 -0.26 -9.62
CA ILE A 216 18.13 0.63 -10.79
C ILE A 216 19.00 1.84 -10.46
N ALA A 217 18.74 2.55 -9.35
CA ALA A 217 19.52 3.72 -8.95
C ALA A 217 21.02 3.42 -8.87
N LYS A 218 21.41 2.24 -8.36
CA LYS A 218 22.82 1.80 -8.29
C LYS A 218 23.49 1.65 -9.65
N LYS A 219 22.72 1.43 -10.73
CA LYS A 219 23.23 1.29 -12.11
C LYS A 219 23.21 2.60 -12.89
N LEU A 220 22.47 3.61 -12.43
CA LEU A 220 22.37 4.89 -13.10
C LEU A 220 23.62 5.75 -12.80
N PRO A 221 24.23 6.44 -13.81
CA PRO A 221 25.43 7.24 -13.61
C PRO A 221 25.29 8.33 -12.55
N LYS A 222 24.07 8.90 -12.38
CA LYS A 222 23.76 9.92 -11.38
C LYS A 222 22.85 9.39 -10.25
N GLY A 223 22.71 8.07 -10.14
CA GLY A 223 21.85 7.44 -9.13
C GLY A 223 20.46 8.06 -9.09
N TYR A 224 19.98 8.39 -7.90
CA TYR A 224 18.69 9.05 -7.68
C TYR A 224 18.61 10.50 -8.22
N ALA A 225 19.73 11.15 -8.49
CA ALA A 225 19.77 12.48 -9.12
C ALA A 225 19.53 12.44 -10.63
N THR A 226 19.45 11.24 -11.25
CA THR A 226 19.12 11.08 -12.67
C THR A 226 17.76 11.72 -12.95
N LYS A 227 17.68 12.52 -14.03
CA LYS A 227 16.44 13.20 -14.42
C LYS A 227 15.55 12.30 -15.27
N LEU A 228 14.26 12.35 -14.98
CA LEU A 228 13.19 11.84 -15.84
C LEU A 228 12.93 12.80 -17.02
N PRO A 229 12.16 12.40 -18.04
CA PRO A 229 11.83 13.27 -19.19
C PRO A 229 11.25 14.64 -18.79
N SER A 230 10.45 14.71 -17.73
CA SER A 230 9.91 15.97 -17.18
C SER A 230 10.95 16.87 -16.50
N GLY A 231 12.19 16.40 -16.32
CA GLY A 231 13.21 17.09 -15.55
C GLY A 231 13.19 16.78 -14.04
N LYS A 232 12.15 16.12 -13.53
CA LYS A 232 12.08 15.67 -12.13
C LYS A 232 13.15 14.62 -11.84
N ARG A 233 13.80 14.67 -10.67
CA ARG A 233 14.77 13.65 -10.28
C ARG A 233 14.10 12.30 -10.02
N TYR A 234 14.77 11.22 -10.38
CA TYR A 234 14.30 9.84 -10.18
C TYR A 234 13.91 9.59 -8.71
N GLY A 235 14.78 9.96 -7.77
CA GLY A 235 14.48 9.80 -6.35
C GLY A 235 13.28 10.62 -5.88
N GLU A 236 13.08 11.85 -6.37
CA GLU A 236 11.91 12.67 -6.04
C GLU A 236 10.61 12.07 -6.61
N ALA A 237 10.67 11.44 -7.78
CA ALA A 237 9.51 10.74 -8.34
C ALA A 237 9.14 9.50 -7.52
N LEU A 238 10.14 8.77 -6.99
CA LEU A 238 9.93 7.65 -6.08
C LEU A 238 9.39 8.07 -4.71
N LEU A 239 9.73 9.27 -4.24
CA LEU A 239 9.27 9.86 -2.98
C LEU A 239 7.96 10.67 -3.12
N THR A 240 7.19 10.41 -4.16
CA THR A 240 5.81 10.96 -4.24
C THR A 240 4.94 10.27 -3.18
N LYS A 241 4.19 11.08 -2.39
CA LYS A 241 3.28 10.56 -1.37
C LYS A 241 2.18 9.72 -1.98
N THR A 242 1.89 8.59 -1.34
CA THR A 242 0.77 7.70 -1.67
C THR A 242 -0.55 8.40 -1.39
N ASN A 243 -1.57 8.21 -2.23
CA ASN A 243 -2.91 8.68 -1.93
C ASN A 243 -3.48 7.94 -0.71
N ILE A 244 -4.23 8.64 0.14
CA ILE A 244 -5.01 8.05 1.23
C ILE A 244 -6.50 8.13 0.84
N TYR A 245 -7.18 7.00 0.74
CA TYR A 245 -8.54 6.88 0.23
C TYR A 245 -9.60 6.77 1.33
N ALA A 246 -9.25 6.95 2.61
CA ALA A 246 -10.15 6.76 3.75
C ALA A 246 -11.45 7.57 3.62
N LYS A 247 -11.34 8.88 3.36
CA LYS A 247 -12.51 9.73 3.17
C LYS A 247 -13.36 9.29 1.97
N LEU A 248 -12.72 8.99 0.83
CA LEU A 248 -13.42 8.54 -0.37
C LEU A 248 -14.27 7.29 -0.10
N ILE A 249 -13.70 6.27 0.55
CA ILE A 249 -14.43 5.03 0.83
C ILE A 249 -15.60 5.28 1.77
N GLN A 250 -15.44 6.13 2.80
CA GLN A 250 -16.55 6.50 3.69
C GLN A 250 -17.64 7.25 2.92
N ASP A 251 -17.29 8.22 2.08
CA ASP A 251 -18.27 8.98 1.26
C ASP A 251 -19.05 8.06 0.31
N LEU A 252 -18.39 7.08 -0.31
CA LEU A 252 -19.04 6.08 -1.17
C LEU A 252 -20.06 5.25 -0.37
N LEU A 253 -19.68 4.75 0.79
CA LEU A 253 -20.54 3.97 1.67
C LEU A 253 -21.69 4.81 2.24
N ASP A 254 -21.46 6.08 2.57
CA ASP A 254 -22.47 7.00 3.08
C ASP A 254 -23.47 7.43 2.00
N SER A 255 -23.04 7.46 0.75
CA SER A 255 -23.92 7.74 -0.39
C SER A 255 -24.87 6.59 -0.73
N GLY A 256 -24.75 5.44 -0.08
CA GLY A 256 -25.58 4.25 -0.33
C GLY A 256 -25.20 3.46 -1.59
N ILE A 257 -23.98 3.67 -2.13
CA ILE A 257 -23.42 2.82 -3.19
C ILE A 257 -23.19 1.43 -2.62
N ASP A 258 -23.69 0.39 -3.31
CA ASP A 258 -23.41 -0.99 -2.94
C ASP A 258 -22.06 -1.43 -3.51
N ILE A 259 -21.04 -1.32 -2.70
CA ILE A 259 -19.68 -1.73 -3.06
C ILE A 259 -19.60 -3.26 -2.92
N HIS A 260 -19.27 -3.93 -4.03
CA HIS A 260 -19.17 -5.38 -4.05
C HIS A 260 -17.80 -5.88 -3.63
N TYR A 261 -16.72 -5.18 -4.01
CA TYR A 261 -15.36 -5.50 -3.60
C TYR A 261 -14.45 -4.28 -3.72
N ILE A 262 -13.36 -4.28 -2.99
CA ILE A 262 -12.30 -3.27 -3.07
C ILE A 262 -10.95 -3.98 -3.10
N SER A 263 -10.07 -3.56 -4.01
CA SER A 263 -8.68 -4.03 -4.05
C SER A 263 -7.70 -2.87 -3.96
N ASN A 264 -6.83 -2.89 -2.96
CA ASN A 264 -5.66 -2.03 -2.88
C ASN A 264 -4.51 -2.66 -3.67
N ILE A 265 -4.08 -2.02 -4.76
CA ILE A 265 -3.10 -2.57 -5.69
C ILE A 265 -1.69 -2.21 -5.24
N THR A 266 -1.09 -3.13 -4.51
CA THR A 266 0.23 -3.03 -3.87
C THR A 266 1.22 -4.01 -4.51
N GLY A 267 2.02 -4.74 -3.74
CA GLY A 267 2.84 -5.84 -4.25
C GLY A 267 2.00 -6.85 -5.05
N HIS A 268 2.57 -7.56 -6.00
CA HIS A 268 1.90 -8.34 -7.06
C HIS A 268 1.19 -7.49 -8.14
N GLY A 269 1.23 -6.14 -8.08
CA GLY A 269 0.66 -5.26 -9.09
C GLY A 269 -0.81 -5.54 -9.37
N GLN A 270 -1.19 -5.51 -10.65
CA GLN A 270 -2.58 -5.70 -11.06
C GLN A 270 -3.15 -7.09 -10.78
N ARG A 271 -2.31 -8.10 -10.47
CA ARG A 271 -2.78 -9.43 -10.02
C ARG A 271 -3.58 -9.36 -8.71
N LYS A 272 -3.45 -8.27 -7.94
CA LYS A 272 -4.27 -8.03 -6.75
C LYS A 272 -5.77 -7.99 -7.02
N LEU A 273 -6.19 -7.68 -8.24
CA LEU A 273 -7.61 -7.75 -8.65
C LEU A 273 -8.17 -9.17 -8.51
N MET A 274 -7.33 -10.18 -8.75
CA MET A 274 -7.70 -11.60 -8.68
C MET A 274 -7.59 -12.20 -7.28
N ARG A 275 -7.48 -11.37 -6.22
CA ARG A 275 -7.45 -11.85 -4.83
C ARG A 275 -8.79 -12.42 -4.39
N ALA A 276 -9.89 -11.89 -4.91
CA ALA A 276 -11.24 -12.40 -4.62
C ALA A 276 -11.36 -13.88 -4.99
N ARG A 277 -12.03 -14.65 -4.14
CA ARG A 277 -12.16 -16.12 -4.29
C ARG A 277 -13.26 -16.52 -5.27
N GLN A 278 -13.97 -15.55 -5.82
CA GLN A 278 -15.01 -15.79 -6.81
C GLN A 278 -14.39 -16.28 -8.12
N ASN A 279 -14.97 -17.31 -8.72
CA ASN A 279 -14.52 -17.85 -10.00
C ASN A 279 -15.04 -16.96 -11.14
N VAL A 280 -14.34 -15.87 -11.42
CA VAL A 280 -14.70 -14.88 -12.45
C VAL A 280 -13.47 -14.50 -13.26
N THR A 281 -13.69 -14.05 -14.49
CA THR A 281 -12.66 -13.45 -15.34
C THR A 281 -12.70 -11.94 -15.19
N TYR A 282 -11.54 -11.33 -14.98
CA TYR A 282 -11.37 -9.89 -14.88
C TYR A 282 -10.98 -9.34 -16.25
N PHE A 283 -11.84 -8.51 -16.81
CA PHE A 283 -11.62 -7.91 -18.12
C PHE A 283 -11.37 -6.41 -17.99
N ILE A 284 -10.14 -5.97 -18.30
CA ILE A 284 -9.73 -4.56 -18.19
C ILE A 284 -9.76 -3.94 -19.60
N GLU A 285 -10.81 -3.19 -19.91
CA GLU A 285 -11.01 -2.54 -21.21
C GLU A 285 -10.19 -1.25 -21.35
N LYS A 286 -10.00 -0.54 -20.24
CA LYS A 286 -9.33 0.76 -20.24
C LYS A 286 -8.29 0.81 -19.12
N VAL A 287 -7.13 1.37 -19.45
CA VAL A 287 -6.06 1.63 -18.50
C VAL A 287 -5.74 3.11 -18.45
N ILE A 288 -5.41 3.62 -17.27
CA ILE A 288 -4.87 4.98 -17.13
C ILE A 288 -3.43 4.97 -17.65
N LYS A 289 -3.08 5.92 -18.51
CA LYS A 289 -1.71 6.08 -19.00
C LYS A 289 -0.74 6.17 -17.80
N PRO A 290 0.24 5.25 -17.69
CA PRO A 290 1.20 5.26 -16.60
C PRO A 290 2.00 6.56 -16.55
N ARG A 291 2.34 7.02 -15.34
CA ARG A 291 3.26 8.15 -15.17
C ARG A 291 4.66 7.79 -15.71
N GLU A 292 5.43 8.79 -16.10
CA GLU A 292 6.78 8.64 -16.67
C GLU A 292 7.73 7.76 -15.84
N ILE A 293 7.53 7.68 -14.53
CA ILE A 293 8.33 6.83 -13.63
C ILE A 293 8.24 5.34 -14.00
N PHE A 294 7.07 4.85 -14.44
CA PHE A 294 6.89 3.45 -14.80
C PHE A 294 7.64 3.05 -16.08
N PRO A 295 7.50 3.74 -17.23
CA PRO A 295 8.32 3.44 -18.39
C PRO A 295 9.82 3.67 -18.14
N PHE A 296 10.19 4.60 -17.26
CA PHE A 296 11.60 4.77 -16.86
C PHE A 296 12.12 3.52 -16.13
N ILE A 297 11.36 3.01 -15.12
CA ILE A 297 11.68 1.77 -14.40
C ILE A 297 11.78 0.62 -15.40
N GLN A 298 10.78 0.44 -16.25
CA GLN A 298 10.71 -0.62 -17.24
C GLN A 298 11.97 -0.67 -18.12
N LYS A 299 12.34 0.47 -18.70
CA LYS A 299 13.52 0.61 -19.54
C LYS A 299 14.80 0.20 -18.82
N HIS A 300 15.00 0.68 -17.60
CA HIS A 300 16.25 0.46 -16.86
C HIS A 300 16.33 -0.89 -16.14
N ALA A 301 15.20 -1.52 -15.84
CA ALA A 301 15.14 -2.89 -15.33
C ALA A 301 15.17 -3.94 -16.44
N GLY A 302 14.81 -3.58 -17.68
CA GLY A 302 14.68 -4.52 -18.80
C GLY A 302 13.46 -5.43 -18.67
N LEU A 303 12.37 -4.93 -18.05
CA LEU A 303 11.14 -5.68 -17.83
C LEU A 303 10.17 -5.54 -19.02
N THR A 304 9.42 -6.61 -19.28
CA THR A 304 8.29 -6.60 -20.22
C THR A 304 7.08 -5.89 -19.61
N ASP A 305 6.09 -5.54 -20.43
CA ASP A 305 4.82 -4.98 -19.93
C ASP A 305 4.16 -5.93 -18.92
N HIS A 306 4.12 -7.22 -19.23
CA HIS A 306 3.56 -8.23 -18.36
C HIS A 306 4.20 -8.21 -16.96
N GLU A 307 5.53 -8.18 -16.89
CA GLU A 307 6.26 -8.13 -15.61
C GLU A 307 6.05 -6.82 -14.88
N MET A 308 5.93 -5.71 -15.60
CA MET A 308 5.60 -4.41 -14.99
C MET A 308 4.22 -4.43 -14.34
N TYR A 309 3.18 -4.94 -15.03
CA TYR A 309 1.83 -5.05 -14.47
C TYR A 309 1.71 -6.09 -13.34
N GLN A 310 2.59 -7.10 -13.32
CA GLN A 310 2.69 -8.04 -12.20
C GLN A 310 3.42 -7.48 -10.97
N THR A 311 4.16 -6.37 -11.14
CA THR A 311 5.04 -5.83 -10.11
C THR A 311 4.52 -4.54 -9.52
N TYR A 312 3.98 -3.65 -10.38
CA TYR A 312 3.61 -2.28 -10.05
C TYR A 312 2.12 -2.03 -10.28
N ASN A 313 1.62 -0.98 -9.65
CA ASN A 313 0.25 -0.49 -9.87
C ASN A 313 0.03 0.13 -11.26
N MET A 314 1.09 0.40 -12.01
CA MET A 314 1.10 0.96 -13.37
C MET A 314 0.19 2.19 -13.56
N GLY A 315 0.05 2.98 -12.52
CA GLY A 315 -0.75 4.22 -12.54
C GLY A 315 -2.18 4.06 -12.02
N MET A 316 -2.56 2.87 -11.54
CA MET A 316 -3.89 2.53 -11.01
C MET A 316 -3.68 1.72 -9.73
N ASP A 317 -3.83 2.37 -8.56
CA ASP A 317 -3.46 1.75 -7.29
C ASP A 317 -4.65 1.35 -6.39
N TYR A 318 -5.88 1.64 -6.85
CA TYR A 318 -7.09 1.28 -6.10
C TYR A 318 -8.21 0.92 -7.05
N ALA A 319 -8.90 -0.18 -6.79
CA ALA A 319 -10.02 -0.68 -7.60
C ALA A 319 -11.27 -0.84 -6.75
N ILE A 320 -12.40 -0.33 -7.23
CA ILE A 320 -13.70 -0.41 -6.58
C ILE A 320 -14.65 -1.14 -7.53
N PHE A 321 -15.26 -2.21 -7.05
CA PHE A 321 -16.19 -3.04 -7.82
C PHE A 321 -17.61 -2.69 -7.41
N VAL A 322 -18.43 -2.31 -8.38
CA VAL A 322 -19.83 -1.93 -8.18
C VAL A 322 -20.72 -2.48 -9.28
N ASN A 323 -22.02 -2.48 -9.04
CA ASN A 323 -22.99 -2.78 -10.09
C ASN A 323 -22.98 -1.67 -11.17
N GLN A 324 -23.36 -1.99 -12.40
CA GLN A 324 -23.46 -1.05 -13.52
C GLN A 324 -24.25 0.23 -13.17
N LYS A 325 -25.35 0.13 -12.43
CA LYS A 325 -26.18 1.27 -12.02
C LYS A 325 -25.48 2.28 -11.12
N ASP A 326 -24.46 1.84 -10.38
CA ASP A 326 -23.74 2.66 -9.42
C ASP A 326 -22.46 3.31 -10.01
N VAL A 327 -22.10 3.01 -11.25
CA VAL A 327 -20.88 3.49 -11.92
C VAL A 327 -20.79 5.02 -11.93
N GLU A 328 -21.82 5.70 -12.46
CA GLU A 328 -21.81 7.16 -12.59
C GLU A 328 -21.72 7.85 -11.23
N LYS A 329 -22.50 7.37 -10.26
CA LYS A 329 -22.48 7.90 -8.89
C LYS A 329 -21.12 7.70 -8.24
N THR A 330 -20.49 6.53 -8.45
CA THR A 330 -19.14 6.23 -7.93
C THR A 330 -18.09 7.15 -8.55
N LEU A 331 -18.09 7.32 -9.88
CA LEU A 331 -17.17 8.24 -10.57
C LEU A 331 -17.35 9.70 -10.12
N LYS A 332 -18.60 10.14 -9.92
CA LYS A 332 -18.91 11.47 -9.37
C LYS A 332 -18.30 11.64 -7.97
N THR A 333 -18.48 10.66 -7.09
CA THR A 333 -17.92 10.70 -5.72
C THR A 333 -16.40 10.68 -5.72
N ILE A 334 -15.77 9.88 -6.59
CA ILE A 334 -14.30 9.87 -6.79
C ILE A 334 -13.82 11.27 -7.18
N LYS A 335 -14.49 11.93 -8.14
CA LYS A 335 -14.15 13.29 -8.58
C LYS A 335 -14.35 14.34 -7.48
N GLN A 336 -15.42 14.24 -6.69
CA GLN A 336 -15.68 15.14 -5.54
C GLN A 336 -14.57 15.04 -4.47
N ASN A 337 -14.01 13.86 -4.30
CA ASN A 337 -12.84 13.63 -3.43
C ASN A 337 -11.50 14.00 -4.09
N LYS A 338 -11.53 14.71 -5.24
CA LYS A 338 -10.35 15.19 -5.98
C LYS A 338 -9.46 14.08 -6.54
N PHE A 339 -9.98 12.88 -6.68
CA PHE A 339 -9.30 11.78 -7.38
C PHE A 339 -9.78 11.67 -8.83
N LYS A 340 -9.01 10.94 -9.63
CA LYS A 340 -9.37 10.60 -11.01
C LYS A 340 -9.58 9.09 -11.10
N GLY A 341 -10.77 8.69 -11.54
CA GLY A 341 -11.13 7.30 -11.82
C GLY A 341 -11.54 7.08 -13.27
N ILE A 342 -11.50 5.86 -13.70
CA ILE A 342 -12.03 5.38 -14.99
C ILE A 342 -12.84 4.12 -14.73
#